data_32ab0adc726fbc037333df188b9a3f8f
#
_entry.id   32ab0adc726fbc037333df188b9a3f8f
#
_cell.length_a   1.000
_cell.length_b   1.000
_cell.length_c   1.000
_cell.angle_alpha   90.00
_cell.angle_beta   90.00
_cell.angle_gamma   90.00
#
_symmetry.space_group_name_H-M   'P 1'
#
loop_
_entity.id
_entity.type
_entity.pdbx_description
1 polymer ?
#
loop_
_entity_poly.entity_id
_entity_poly.type
_entity_poly.pdbx_seq_one_letter_code
_entity_poly.pdbx_strand_id
1 'polypeptide(L)'
;MSKQIPIIDTHAHFYDMSHPELKWVWLEKDFIHPILGNIDAIKAQQYVVEDYRAESRFAGVEGVVHVQAAIGSPNPVTETVWLTEMNKKSPIPIRIVADCALGGADAISQLEQHAKSKLFVGVRDFNAEPLLASKEVNQTYEKSLKWMAKNDILFDLDCEWMNMAEARKLAERHPDLQIVLEHIGFPRKRTDAYFENWKKAVKDLSKAKNVTMKISGVAMTDPQFSKKSLKPWVDTCVNAFGPERCVIGSNWPVDRLFSSFDVIMNFYREYIDKLSTSEQKKILNKNASKLYKF
;
A
#
# COMPACT_ATOMS: atom_id res chain seq x y z
N MET A 1 -20.91 -20.80 14.98
CA MET A 1 -19.71 -19.94 14.80
C MET A 1 -20.13 -18.71 14.01
N SER A 2 -19.90 -17.48 14.49
CA SER A 2 -20.16 -16.27 13.71
C SER A 2 -19.26 -16.30 12.48
N LYS A 3 -19.82 -16.03 11.30
CA LYS A 3 -19.06 -16.00 10.06
C LYS A 3 -17.98 -14.92 10.16
N GLN A 4 -16.72 -15.29 9.96
CA GLN A 4 -15.59 -14.35 9.99
C GLN A 4 -15.82 -13.20 9.00
N ILE A 5 -15.55 -11.95 9.41
CA ILE A 5 -15.64 -10.79 8.50
C ILE A 5 -14.60 -10.99 7.39
N PRO A 6 -15.00 -10.96 6.11
CA PRO A 6 -14.04 -11.09 5.01
C PRO A 6 -13.08 -9.91 4.96
N ILE A 7 -11.89 -10.14 4.38
CA ILE A 7 -10.83 -9.14 4.23
C ILE A 7 -10.62 -8.83 2.75
N ILE A 8 -10.43 -7.55 2.42
CA ILE A 8 -9.73 -7.12 1.22
C ILE A 8 -8.34 -6.68 1.66
N ASP A 9 -7.33 -7.43 1.23
CA ASP A 9 -5.93 -7.10 1.48
C ASP A 9 -5.46 -6.00 0.54
N THR A 10 -5.15 -4.83 1.07
CA THR A 10 -4.85 -3.64 0.24
C THR A 10 -3.37 -3.48 -0.10
N HIS A 11 -2.52 -4.46 0.25
CA HIS A 11 -1.10 -4.37 -0.06
C HIS A 11 -0.42 -5.74 -0.12
N ALA A 12 -0.18 -6.22 -1.33
CA ALA A 12 0.64 -7.39 -1.59
C ALA A 12 1.49 -7.19 -2.84
N HIS A 13 2.53 -8.02 -3.01
CA HIS A 13 3.45 -7.97 -4.15
C HIS A 13 3.55 -9.34 -4.80
N PHE A 14 3.36 -9.40 -6.12
CA PHE A 14 3.57 -10.59 -6.92
C PHE A 14 4.81 -10.43 -7.80
N TYR A 15 5.50 -11.51 -8.08
CA TYR A 15 6.66 -11.52 -8.94
C TYR A 15 6.87 -12.88 -9.59
N ASP A 16 7.55 -12.87 -10.74
CA ASP A 16 8.04 -14.06 -11.45
C ASP A 16 9.37 -13.72 -12.10
N MET A 17 10.47 -14.15 -11.47
CA MET A 17 11.84 -13.86 -11.91
C MET A 17 12.17 -14.46 -13.27
N SER A 18 11.32 -15.35 -13.82
CA SER A 18 11.47 -15.90 -15.18
C SER A 18 10.81 -15.05 -16.27
N HIS A 19 10.06 -14.00 -15.90
CA HIS A 19 9.38 -13.16 -16.88
C HIS A 19 10.41 -12.42 -17.76
N PRO A 20 10.27 -12.48 -19.11
CA PRO A 20 11.32 -11.99 -20.01
C PRO A 20 11.54 -10.47 -20.01
N GLU A 21 10.48 -9.70 -19.69
CA GLU A 21 10.50 -8.24 -19.78
C GLU A 21 10.40 -7.53 -18.41
N LEU A 22 9.96 -8.22 -17.36
CA LEU A 22 9.84 -7.65 -16.02
C LEU A 22 11.11 -7.90 -15.21
N LYS A 23 11.43 -6.94 -14.36
CA LYS A 23 12.56 -7.01 -13.43
C LYS A 23 12.12 -6.63 -12.03
N TRP A 24 12.57 -7.40 -11.07
CA TRP A 24 12.40 -7.13 -9.63
C TRP A 24 13.80 -6.98 -9.02
N VAL A 25 14.45 -5.83 -9.28
CA VAL A 25 15.84 -5.58 -8.85
C VAL A 25 16.06 -5.78 -7.36
N TRP A 26 15.02 -5.54 -6.55
CA TRP A 26 15.07 -5.75 -5.11
C TRP A 26 15.08 -7.24 -4.69
N LEU A 27 14.78 -8.18 -5.60
CA LEU A 27 14.85 -9.63 -5.39
C LEU A 27 16.08 -10.28 -6.02
N GLU A 28 16.93 -9.53 -6.69
CA GLU A 28 18.17 -10.05 -7.25
C GLU A 28 19.08 -10.61 -6.14
N LYS A 29 19.89 -11.62 -6.50
CA LYS A 29 20.68 -12.42 -5.55
C LYS A 29 21.51 -11.57 -4.59
N ASP A 30 22.20 -10.56 -5.12
CA ASP A 30 23.16 -9.77 -4.35
C ASP A 30 22.56 -8.46 -3.79
N PHE A 31 21.25 -8.26 -3.98
CA PHE A 31 20.59 -7.08 -3.48
C PHE A 31 20.40 -7.14 -1.97
N ILE A 32 20.89 -6.12 -1.27
CA ILE A 32 20.66 -5.91 0.16
C ILE A 32 19.67 -4.75 0.30
N HIS A 33 18.53 -5.05 0.90
CA HIS A 33 17.49 -4.04 1.04
C HIS A 33 17.93 -2.94 2.03
N PRO A 34 17.86 -1.65 1.66
CA PRO A 34 18.43 -0.56 2.46
C PRO A 34 17.81 -0.42 3.86
N ILE A 35 16.61 -0.95 4.06
CA ILE A 35 15.88 -0.86 5.33
C ILE A 35 15.84 -2.22 6.03
N LEU A 36 15.55 -3.30 5.28
CA LEU A 36 15.32 -4.63 5.84
C LEU A 36 16.59 -5.47 5.93
N GLY A 37 17.68 -5.03 5.30
CA GLY A 37 18.92 -5.79 5.25
C GLY A 37 18.81 -7.01 4.33
N ASN A 38 19.23 -8.18 4.81
CA ASN A 38 19.11 -9.43 4.06
C ASN A 38 17.64 -9.87 3.98
N ILE A 39 17.16 -10.06 2.75
CA ILE A 39 15.79 -10.50 2.44
C ILE A 39 15.77 -11.86 1.72
N ASP A 40 16.83 -12.65 1.79
CA ASP A 40 16.95 -13.90 1.04
C ASP A 40 15.82 -14.90 1.31
N ALA A 41 15.21 -14.83 2.50
CA ALA A 41 14.07 -15.68 2.86
C ALA A 41 12.81 -15.46 1.99
N ILE A 42 12.74 -14.35 1.24
CA ILE A 42 11.63 -14.07 0.31
C ILE A 42 12.07 -14.02 -1.15
N LYS A 43 13.34 -14.24 -1.44
CA LYS A 43 13.87 -14.36 -2.83
C LYS A 43 13.57 -15.74 -3.38
N ALA A 44 12.38 -15.95 -3.91
CA ALA A 44 11.99 -17.17 -4.63
C ALA A 44 12.00 -16.92 -6.15
N GLN A 45 11.93 -17.99 -6.93
CA GLN A 45 11.82 -17.89 -8.39
C GLN A 45 10.53 -17.17 -8.79
N GLN A 46 9.47 -17.41 -8.06
CA GLN A 46 8.18 -16.74 -8.26
C GLN A 46 7.43 -16.62 -6.94
N TYR A 47 6.52 -15.66 -6.88
CA TYR A 47 5.46 -15.53 -5.90
C TYR A 47 4.25 -14.91 -6.58
N VAL A 48 3.31 -15.75 -6.95
CA VAL A 48 2.12 -15.37 -7.73
C VAL A 48 0.84 -15.52 -6.88
N VAL A 49 -0.30 -15.22 -7.46
CA VAL A 49 -1.58 -15.22 -6.71
C VAL A 49 -1.94 -16.58 -6.13
N GLU A 50 -1.52 -17.68 -6.76
CA GLU A 50 -1.71 -19.05 -6.26
C GLU A 50 -0.93 -19.28 -4.96
N ASP A 51 0.34 -18.83 -4.91
CA ASP A 51 1.17 -18.91 -3.71
C ASP A 51 0.57 -18.06 -2.58
N TYR A 52 0.18 -16.83 -2.90
CA TYR A 52 -0.52 -15.95 -1.99
C TYR A 52 -1.82 -16.59 -1.45
N ARG A 53 -2.61 -17.21 -2.32
CA ARG A 53 -3.85 -17.86 -1.91
C ARG A 53 -3.61 -19.07 -1.01
N ALA A 54 -2.55 -19.82 -1.26
CA ALA A 54 -2.16 -20.94 -0.40
C ALA A 54 -1.86 -20.49 1.04
N GLU A 55 -1.21 -19.34 1.21
CA GLU A 55 -0.88 -18.78 2.53
C GLU A 55 -2.07 -18.06 3.18
N SER A 56 -2.87 -17.34 2.40
CA SER A 56 -4.01 -16.54 2.90
C SER A 56 -5.32 -17.32 3.08
N ARG A 57 -5.34 -18.63 2.77
CA ARG A 57 -6.56 -19.44 2.67
C ARG A 57 -7.44 -19.48 3.93
N PHE A 58 -6.84 -19.30 5.10
CA PHE A 58 -7.57 -19.33 6.37
C PHE A 58 -7.91 -17.94 6.92
N ALA A 59 -7.35 -16.89 6.34
CA ALA A 59 -7.56 -15.53 6.83
C ALA A 59 -8.88 -14.90 6.32
N GLY A 60 -9.61 -15.57 5.43
CA GLY A 60 -10.87 -15.04 4.88
C GLY A 60 -10.66 -13.89 3.89
N VAL A 61 -9.54 -13.89 3.17
CA VAL A 61 -9.27 -12.90 2.11
C VAL A 61 -10.15 -13.19 0.89
N GLU A 62 -10.88 -12.19 0.41
CA GLU A 62 -11.75 -12.28 -0.76
C GLU A 62 -11.33 -11.39 -1.94
N GLY A 63 -10.30 -10.54 -1.74
CA GLY A 63 -9.71 -9.72 -2.79
C GLY A 63 -8.34 -9.19 -2.35
N VAL A 64 -7.47 -8.88 -3.31
CA VAL A 64 -6.11 -8.40 -3.06
C VAL A 64 -5.75 -7.25 -3.98
N VAL A 65 -5.08 -6.23 -3.43
CA VAL A 65 -4.45 -5.16 -4.20
C VAL A 65 -2.97 -5.48 -4.34
N HIS A 66 -2.55 -5.72 -5.58
CA HIS A 66 -1.13 -5.71 -5.91
C HIS A 66 -0.65 -4.26 -5.96
N VAL A 67 0.37 -3.95 -5.21
CA VAL A 67 1.09 -2.68 -5.29
C VAL A 67 2.39 -2.92 -6.05
N GLN A 68 2.70 -2.06 -7.00
CA GLN A 68 3.83 -2.18 -7.92
C GLN A 68 5.07 -2.80 -7.25
N ALA A 69 5.72 -3.73 -7.93
CA ALA A 69 6.87 -4.48 -7.43
C ALA A 69 7.97 -4.69 -8.47
N ALA A 70 7.64 -4.63 -9.75
CA ALA A 70 8.58 -4.86 -10.85
C ALA A 70 9.51 -3.65 -11.10
N ILE A 71 10.14 -3.16 -10.02
CA ILE A 71 11.06 -2.03 -10.02
C ILE A 71 12.31 -2.38 -10.85
N GLY A 72 12.63 -1.51 -11.80
CA GLY A 72 13.75 -1.72 -12.74
C GLY A 72 13.32 -2.28 -14.11
N SER A 73 12.03 -2.52 -14.30
CA SER A 73 11.48 -2.87 -15.61
C SER A 73 11.56 -1.70 -16.59
N PRO A 74 11.93 -1.94 -17.87
CA PRO A 74 12.01 -0.86 -18.87
C PRO A 74 10.69 -0.16 -19.15
N ASN A 75 9.59 -0.90 -19.05
CA ASN A 75 8.23 -0.39 -19.23
C ASN A 75 7.34 -0.83 -18.06
N PRO A 76 6.92 0.09 -17.18
CA PRO A 76 6.09 -0.25 -16.02
C PRO A 76 4.70 -0.79 -16.42
N VAL A 77 4.20 -0.47 -17.61
CA VAL A 77 2.89 -0.98 -18.09
C VAL A 77 2.90 -2.50 -18.26
N THR A 78 4.07 -3.09 -18.53
CA THR A 78 4.18 -4.56 -18.67
C THR A 78 3.72 -5.30 -17.41
N GLU A 79 4.00 -4.77 -16.21
CA GLU A 79 3.50 -5.35 -14.96
C GLU A 79 1.97 -5.34 -14.89
N THR A 80 1.34 -4.25 -15.30
CA THR A 80 -0.13 -4.16 -15.35
C THR A 80 -0.74 -5.16 -16.34
N VAL A 81 -0.11 -5.37 -17.50
CA VAL A 81 -0.54 -6.37 -18.48
C VAL A 81 -0.43 -7.78 -17.90
N TRP A 82 0.73 -8.11 -17.33
CA TRP A 82 0.98 -9.41 -16.70
C TRP A 82 -0.04 -9.73 -15.59
N LEU A 83 -0.31 -8.80 -14.70
CA LEU A 83 -1.28 -8.95 -13.62
C LEU A 83 -2.72 -9.06 -14.15
N THR A 84 -3.02 -8.38 -15.26
CA THR A 84 -4.34 -8.49 -15.91
C THR A 84 -4.57 -9.89 -16.47
N GLU A 85 -3.54 -10.49 -17.06
CA GLU A 85 -3.61 -11.89 -17.51
C GLU A 85 -3.70 -12.87 -16.32
N MET A 86 -2.89 -12.65 -15.26
CA MET A 86 -2.95 -13.45 -14.03
C MET A 86 -4.36 -13.43 -13.42
N ASN A 87 -5.01 -12.28 -13.37
CA ASN A 87 -6.35 -12.16 -12.79
C ASN A 87 -7.40 -13.01 -13.49
N LYS A 88 -7.24 -13.34 -14.77
CA LYS A 88 -8.21 -14.20 -15.51
C LYS A 88 -8.31 -15.62 -14.94
N LYS A 89 -7.26 -16.09 -14.28
CA LYS A 89 -7.18 -17.42 -13.66
C LYS A 89 -7.11 -17.36 -12.13
N SER A 90 -7.10 -16.15 -11.57
CA SER A 90 -6.95 -15.94 -10.14
C SER A 90 -8.17 -16.46 -9.36
N PRO A 91 -7.96 -17.17 -8.24
CA PRO A 91 -9.05 -17.62 -7.37
C PRO A 91 -9.72 -16.49 -6.57
N ILE A 92 -9.11 -15.31 -6.54
CA ILE A 92 -9.63 -14.08 -5.93
C ILE A 92 -9.35 -12.89 -6.84
N PRO A 93 -10.22 -11.87 -6.86
CA PRO A 93 -10.01 -10.69 -7.70
C PRO A 93 -8.77 -9.91 -7.27
N ILE A 94 -8.01 -9.44 -8.27
CA ILE A 94 -6.84 -8.58 -8.09
C ILE A 94 -7.22 -7.16 -8.51
N ARG A 95 -6.66 -6.16 -7.80
CA ARG A 95 -6.59 -4.76 -8.24
C ARG A 95 -5.14 -4.32 -8.30
N ILE A 96 -4.84 -3.32 -9.10
CA ILE A 96 -3.46 -2.92 -9.42
C ILE A 96 -3.24 -1.46 -9.05
N VAL A 97 -2.30 -1.24 -8.14
CA VAL A 97 -1.62 0.04 -7.93
C VAL A 97 -0.30 -0.06 -8.68
N ALA A 98 -0.21 0.62 -9.82
CA ALA A 98 0.89 0.49 -10.75
C ALA A 98 2.05 1.44 -10.45
N ASP A 99 3.21 1.18 -11.05
CA ASP A 99 4.35 2.09 -11.12
C ASP A 99 4.14 3.13 -12.22
N CYS A 100 4.35 4.40 -11.91
CA CYS A 100 4.42 5.47 -12.90
C CYS A 100 5.21 6.64 -12.33
N ALA A 101 6.26 7.06 -13.02
CA ALA A 101 7.02 8.27 -12.67
C ALA A 101 6.17 9.51 -13.04
N LEU A 102 5.32 9.97 -12.12
CA LEU A 102 4.31 11.01 -12.35
C LEU A 102 4.89 12.36 -12.80
N GLY A 103 6.17 12.62 -12.50
CA GLY A 103 6.91 13.80 -12.96
C GLY A 103 7.62 13.65 -14.31
N GLY A 104 7.58 12.46 -14.91
CA GLY A 104 8.22 12.16 -16.18
C GLY A 104 7.49 12.75 -17.38
N ALA A 105 8.22 12.99 -18.48
CA ALA A 105 7.66 13.59 -19.69
C ALA A 105 6.55 12.74 -20.34
N ASP A 106 6.60 11.43 -20.17
CA ASP A 106 5.68 10.44 -20.71
C ASP A 106 4.61 9.95 -19.70
N ALA A 107 4.55 10.55 -18.50
CA ALA A 107 3.66 10.15 -17.42
C ALA A 107 2.20 9.98 -17.86
N ILE A 108 1.64 10.96 -18.57
CA ILE A 108 0.25 10.89 -19.04
C ILE A 108 0.05 9.73 -20.02
N SER A 109 0.99 9.52 -20.95
CA SER A 109 0.92 8.40 -21.90
C SER A 109 0.99 7.04 -21.18
N GLN A 110 1.81 6.92 -20.14
CA GLN A 110 1.88 5.71 -19.31
C GLN A 110 0.58 5.49 -18.56
N LEU A 111 0.03 6.51 -17.91
CA LEU A 111 -1.26 6.45 -17.21
C LEU A 111 -2.39 6.00 -18.15
N GLU A 112 -2.45 6.52 -19.36
CA GLU A 112 -3.43 6.11 -20.37
C GLU A 112 -3.25 4.65 -20.82
N GLN A 113 -2.01 4.17 -20.87
CA GLN A 113 -1.73 2.77 -21.16
C GLN A 113 -2.14 1.83 -20.01
N HIS A 114 -1.84 2.17 -18.76
CA HIS A 114 -2.33 1.45 -17.59
C HIS A 114 -3.86 1.39 -17.56
N ALA A 115 -4.53 2.49 -17.88
CA ALA A 115 -6.00 2.62 -17.88
C ALA A 115 -6.72 1.72 -18.91
N LYS A 116 -6.00 1.08 -19.83
CA LYS A 116 -6.57 0.02 -20.68
C LYS A 116 -6.97 -1.22 -19.88
N SER A 117 -6.37 -1.42 -18.72
CA SER A 117 -6.77 -2.47 -17.78
C SER A 117 -7.82 -1.93 -16.79
N LYS A 118 -8.98 -2.61 -16.70
CA LYS A 118 -10.00 -2.30 -15.69
C LYS A 118 -9.57 -2.62 -14.26
N LEU A 119 -8.44 -3.33 -14.10
CA LEU A 119 -7.87 -3.65 -12.79
C LEU A 119 -6.99 -2.53 -12.23
N PHE A 120 -6.54 -1.61 -13.08
CA PHE A 120 -5.75 -0.45 -12.69
C PHE A 120 -6.61 0.54 -11.90
N VAL A 121 -6.27 0.77 -10.65
CA VAL A 121 -7.03 1.60 -9.72
C VAL A 121 -6.21 2.67 -9.03
N GLY A 122 -4.88 2.59 -9.11
CA GLY A 122 -4.00 3.54 -8.43
C GLY A 122 -2.58 3.54 -8.95
N VAL A 123 -1.81 4.51 -8.49
CA VAL A 123 -0.36 4.65 -8.77
C VAL A 123 0.39 4.79 -7.46
N ARG A 124 1.54 4.13 -7.35
CA ARG A 124 2.59 4.44 -6.38
C ARG A 124 3.82 4.94 -7.13
N ASP A 125 4.32 6.12 -6.75
CA ASP A 125 5.54 6.72 -7.30
C ASP A 125 6.55 6.97 -6.18
N PHE A 126 7.67 6.27 -6.20
CA PHE A 126 8.75 6.46 -5.21
C PHE A 126 9.46 7.81 -5.29
N ASN A 127 9.21 8.59 -6.36
CA ASN A 127 9.70 9.98 -6.45
C ASN A 127 8.80 10.98 -5.68
N ALA A 128 7.68 10.53 -5.14
CA ALA A 128 6.73 11.39 -4.43
C ALA A 128 7.34 12.01 -3.16
N GLU A 129 7.97 11.21 -2.30
CA GLU A 129 8.54 11.73 -1.06
C GLU A 129 9.73 12.67 -1.30
N PRO A 130 10.71 12.38 -2.18
CA PRO A 130 11.73 13.35 -2.58
C PRO A 130 11.15 14.69 -3.10
N LEU A 131 10.08 14.62 -3.89
CA LEU A 131 9.41 15.83 -4.39
C LEU A 131 8.75 16.62 -3.26
N LEU A 132 8.05 15.97 -2.34
CA LEU A 132 7.49 16.63 -1.15
C LEU A 132 8.57 17.29 -0.30
N ALA A 133 9.70 16.60 -0.10
CA ALA A 133 10.83 17.10 0.67
C ALA A 133 11.49 18.33 0.05
N SER A 134 11.56 18.40 -1.29
CA SER A 134 12.11 19.56 -2.01
C SER A 134 11.21 20.79 -1.91
N LYS A 135 9.91 20.61 -1.64
CA LYS A 135 8.87 21.65 -1.66
C LYS A 135 8.72 22.35 -3.02
N GLU A 136 9.29 21.78 -4.06
CA GLU A 136 9.17 22.31 -5.43
C GLU A 136 7.86 21.88 -6.07
N VAL A 137 7.36 22.71 -6.97
CA VAL A 137 6.17 22.38 -7.77
C VAL A 137 6.62 21.87 -9.13
N ASN A 138 6.48 20.57 -9.36
CA ASN A 138 6.69 19.96 -10.67
C ASN A 138 5.39 20.00 -11.47
N GLN A 139 5.37 20.77 -12.54
CA GLN A 139 4.18 20.98 -13.37
C GLN A 139 3.66 19.70 -14.04
N THR A 140 4.55 18.78 -14.42
CA THR A 140 4.16 17.48 -14.98
C THR A 140 3.49 16.62 -13.90
N TYR A 141 4.05 16.62 -12.70
CA TYR A 141 3.47 15.93 -11.55
C TYR A 141 2.05 16.43 -11.24
N GLU A 142 1.87 17.75 -11.19
CA GLU A 142 0.55 18.35 -10.97
C GLU A 142 -0.47 18.00 -12.08
N LYS A 143 -0.03 17.91 -13.34
CA LYS A 143 -0.88 17.44 -14.45
C LYS A 143 -1.26 15.97 -14.30
N SER A 144 -0.32 15.13 -13.89
CA SER A 144 -0.55 13.70 -13.64
C SER A 144 -1.56 13.48 -12.52
N LEU A 145 -1.42 14.18 -11.38
CA LEU A 145 -2.38 14.12 -10.28
C LEU A 145 -3.80 14.57 -10.68
N LYS A 146 -3.92 15.63 -11.50
CA LYS A 146 -5.20 16.07 -12.06
C LYS A 146 -5.82 15.03 -12.99
N TRP A 147 -4.99 14.38 -13.81
CA TRP A 147 -5.44 13.30 -14.68
C TRP A 147 -5.96 12.12 -13.85
N MET A 148 -5.23 11.72 -12.80
CA MET A 148 -5.63 10.66 -11.89
C MET A 148 -6.97 10.97 -11.21
N ALA A 149 -7.12 12.17 -10.65
CA ALA A 149 -8.37 12.60 -10.03
C ALA A 149 -9.55 12.53 -11.01
N LYS A 150 -9.37 13.06 -12.24
CA LYS A 150 -10.40 13.03 -13.29
C LYS A 150 -10.82 11.63 -13.71
N ASN A 151 -9.90 10.67 -13.68
CA ASN A 151 -10.12 9.28 -14.08
C ASN A 151 -10.41 8.34 -12.89
N ASP A 152 -10.61 8.90 -11.68
CA ASP A 152 -10.87 8.13 -10.45
C ASP A 152 -9.78 7.07 -10.19
N ILE A 153 -8.52 7.47 -10.37
CA ILE A 153 -7.32 6.69 -10.05
C ILE A 153 -6.71 7.26 -8.78
N LEU A 154 -6.52 6.43 -7.76
CA LEU A 154 -5.99 6.87 -6.48
C LEU A 154 -4.47 7.01 -6.50
N PHE A 155 -3.95 7.81 -5.57
CA PHE A 155 -2.53 7.98 -5.33
C PHE A 155 -2.13 7.26 -4.04
N ASP A 156 -1.35 6.18 -4.16
CA ASP A 156 -0.81 5.43 -3.03
C ASP A 156 0.55 6.06 -2.67
N LEU A 157 0.59 6.78 -1.55
CA LEU A 157 1.69 7.66 -1.16
C LEU A 157 2.54 7.02 -0.07
N ASP A 158 3.80 6.72 -0.40
CA ASP A 158 4.84 6.44 0.59
C ASP A 158 5.44 7.76 1.08
N CYS A 159 5.29 8.06 2.37
CA CYS A 159 5.70 9.34 2.92
C CYS A 159 5.94 9.22 4.42
N GLU A 160 7.16 9.58 4.87
CA GLU A 160 7.49 9.65 6.30
C GLU A 160 6.93 10.93 6.97
N TRP A 161 6.85 10.89 8.29
CA TRP A 161 6.21 11.95 9.08
C TRP A 161 6.79 13.36 8.83
N MET A 162 8.05 13.46 8.48
CA MET A 162 8.73 14.74 8.20
C MET A 162 8.13 15.48 7.01
N ASN A 163 7.60 14.74 6.04
CA ASN A 163 7.03 15.26 4.81
C ASN A 163 5.48 15.27 4.80
N MET A 164 4.82 14.78 5.86
CA MET A 164 3.35 14.72 5.93
C MET A 164 2.66 16.09 5.88
N ALA A 165 3.34 17.16 6.33
CA ALA A 165 2.81 18.52 6.22
C ALA A 165 2.71 18.95 4.74
N GLU A 166 3.68 18.60 3.91
CA GLU A 166 3.65 18.87 2.47
C GLU A 166 2.67 17.92 1.75
N ALA A 167 2.59 16.66 2.18
CA ALA A 167 1.58 15.72 1.71
C ALA A 167 0.15 16.24 1.99
N ARG A 168 -0.09 16.84 3.15
CA ARG A 168 -1.36 17.50 3.45
C ARG A 168 -1.66 18.65 2.50
N LYS A 169 -0.69 19.54 2.24
CA LYS A 169 -0.86 20.65 1.28
C LYS A 169 -1.15 20.13 -0.13
N LEU A 170 -0.49 19.04 -0.54
CA LEU A 170 -0.77 18.38 -1.82
C LEU A 170 -2.21 17.87 -1.85
N ALA A 171 -2.67 17.19 -0.81
CA ALA A 171 -4.04 16.69 -0.71
C ALA A 171 -5.08 17.84 -0.77
N GLU A 172 -4.81 18.96 -0.10
CA GLU A 172 -5.68 20.13 -0.10
C GLU A 172 -5.72 20.84 -1.48
N ARG A 173 -4.61 20.78 -2.26
CA ARG A 173 -4.60 21.29 -3.65
C ARG A 173 -5.36 20.39 -4.64
N HIS A 174 -5.50 19.10 -4.32
CA HIS A 174 -6.16 18.10 -5.15
C HIS A 174 -7.32 17.42 -4.40
N PRO A 175 -8.38 18.16 -4.03
CA PRO A 175 -9.44 17.65 -3.13
C PRO A 175 -10.23 16.47 -3.74
N ASP A 176 -10.25 16.35 -5.06
CA ASP A 176 -10.93 15.27 -5.79
C ASP A 176 -10.05 14.01 -5.97
N LEU A 177 -8.75 14.10 -5.65
CA LEU A 177 -7.84 12.97 -5.70
C LEU A 177 -7.90 12.17 -4.40
N GLN A 178 -8.22 10.88 -4.47
CA GLN A 178 -8.08 9.98 -3.32
C GLN A 178 -6.60 9.66 -3.11
N ILE A 179 -6.10 9.91 -1.90
CA ILE A 179 -4.73 9.61 -1.50
C ILE A 179 -4.75 8.54 -0.40
N VAL A 180 -3.88 7.56 -0.51
CA VAL A 180 -3.70 6.52 0.51
C VAL A 180 -2.29 6.65 1.08
N LEU A 181 -2.17 7.00 2.36
CA LEU A 181 -0.88 6.98 3.04
C LEU A 181 -0.50 5.54 3.38
N GLU A 182 0.58 5.04 2.80
CA GLU A 182 1.08 3.68 3.01
C GLU A 182 1.72 3.47 4.39
N HIS A 183 1.67 2.24 4.88
CA HIS A 183 2.47 1.72 6.01
C HIS A 183 2.46 2.58 7.27
N ILE A 184 1.31 3.20 7.58
CA ILE A 184 1.16 4.15 8.69
C ILE A 184 2.18 5.31 8.65
N GLY A 185 2.63 5.69 7.44
CA GLY A 185 3.70 6.68 7.23
C GLY A 185 5.05 6.19 7.68
N PHE A 186 5.32 4.91 7.55
CA PHE A 186 6.60 4.22 7.70
C PHE A 186 7.44 4.65 8.92
N PRO A 187 6.97 4.50 10.16
CA PRO A 187 7.67 4.97 11.35
C PRO A 187 8.93 4.14 11.64
N ARG A 188 10.11 4.72 11.40
CA ARG A 188 11.40 4.01 11.42
C ARG A 188 12.03 3.84 12.79
N LYS A 189 11.60 4.62 13.80
CA LYS A 189 12.18 4.59 15.14
C LYS A 189 11.12 4.40 16.21
N ARG A 190 11.50 3.82 17.34
CA ARG A 190 10.61 3.51 18.46
C ARG A 190 10.88 4.36 19.70
N THR A 191 11.59 5.51 19.56
CA THR A 191 11.81 6.46 20.67
C THR A 191 10.56 7.30 20.90
N ASP A 192 10.32 7.73 22.14
CA ASP A 192 9.18 8.58 22.52
C ASP A 192 9.14 9.88 21.71
N ALA A 193 10.28 10.54 21.54
CA ALA A 193 10.38 11.77 20.75
C ALA A 193 9.98 11.56 19.28
N TYR A 194 10.37 10.43 18.67
CA TYR A 194 9.97 10.09 17.31
C TYR A 194 8.46 9.81 17.23
N PHE A 195 7.93 9.07 18.20
CA PHE A 195 6.50 8.76 18.27
C PHE A 195 5.65 10.04 18.36
N GLU A 196 6.00 10.99 19.26
CA GLU A 196 5.22 12.22 19.40
C GLU A 196 5.27 13.10 18.15
N ASN A 197 6.41 13.18 17.45
CA ASN A 197 6.52 13.90 16.18
C ASN A 197 5.66 13.24 15.09
N TRP A 198 5.78 11.93 14.92
CA TRP A 198 4.98 11.15 13.98
C TRP A 198 3.47 11.28 14.27
N LYS A 199 3.06 11.12 15.52
CA LYS A 199 1.68 11.25 15.97
C LYS A 199 1.08 12.63 15.66
N LYS A 200 1.88 13.70 15.86
CA LYS A 200 1.48 15.06 15.50
C LYS A 200 1.27 15.19 13.98
N ALA A 201 2.19 14.66 13.19
CA ALA A 201 2.14 14.71 11.74
C ALA A 201 0.94 13.92 11.19
N VAL A 202 0.69 12.70 11.70
CA VAL A 202 -0.47 11.86 11.34
C VAL A 202 -1.80 12.58 11.66
N LYS A 203 -1.91 13.18 12.85
CA LYS A 203 -3.09 13.97 13.24
C LYS A 203 -3.28 15.19 12.34
N ASP A 204 -2.20 15.82 11.93
CA ASP A 204 -2.30 16.97 11.02
C ASP A 204 -2.72 16.54 9.61
N LEU A 205 -2.12 15.50 9.06
CA LEU A 205 -2.48 14.94 7.75
C LEU A 205 -3.95 14.47 7.70
N SER A 206 -4.47 13.91 8.80
CA SER A 206 -5.86 13.42 8.87
C SER A 206 -6.92 14.50 8.65
N LYS A 207 -6.57 15.79 8.73
CA LYS A 207 -7.47 16.91 8.44
C LYS A 207 -7.83 16.99 6.95
N ALA A 208 -6.97 16.50 6.06
CA ALA A 208 -7.28 16.33 4.65
C ALA A 208 -8.26 15.17 4.47
N LYS A 209 -9.49 15.48 3.99
CA LYS A 209 -10.60 14.53 3.95
C LYS A 209 -10.46 13.46 2.87
N ASN A 210 -9.69 13.74 1.84
CA ASN A 210 -9.37 12.85 0.73
C ASN A 210 -8.15 11.95 1.00
N VAL A 211 -7.66 11.89 2.24
CA VAL A 211 -6.58 10.98 2.64
C VAL A 211 -7.14 9.82 3.46
N THR A 212 -6.76 8.60 3.08
CA THR A 212 -7.04 7.33 3.78
C THR A 212 -5.74 6.77 4.34
N MET A 213 -5.78 6.19 5.52
CA MET A 213 -4.66 5.55 6.19
C MET A 213 -4.62 4.05 5.86
N LYS A 214 -3.50 3.58 5.30
CA LYS A 214 -3.23 2.15 5.11
C LYS A 214 -2.41 1.61 6.28
N ILE A 215 -3.03 0.75 7.08
CA ILE A 215 -2.38 0.04 8.19
C ILE A 215 -1.78 -1.24 7.63
N SER A 216 -0.51 -1.18 7.28
CA SER A 216 0.25 -2.25 6.63
C SER A 216 1.74 -2.12 6.94
N GLY A 217 2.57 -3.11 6.59
CA GLY A 217 4.02 -3.07 6.74
C GLY A 217 4.48 -2.86 8.18
N VAL A 218 3.66 -3.23 9.15
CA VAL A 218 3.94 -2.97 10.58
C VAL A 218 5.13 -3.80 11.08
N ALA A 219 5.35 -4.97 10.51
CA ALA A 219 6.48 -5.82 10.86
C ALA A 219 7.81 -5.31 10.30
N MET A 220 7.82 -4.60 9.17
CA MET A 220 9.04 -3.98 8.64
C MET A 220 9.65 -2.96 9.60
N THR A 221 8.83 -2.23 10.30
CA THR A 221 9.27 -1.16 11.21
C THR A 221 9.40 -1.61 12.67
N ASP A 222 8.87 -2.78 13.00
CA ASP A 222 8.97 -3.43 14.31
C ASP A 222 9.06 -4.97 14.12
N PRO A 223 10.25 -5.52 13.77
CA PRO A 223 10.43 -6.94 13.47
C PRO A 223 10.03 -7.89 14.63
N GLN A 224 10.06 -7.39 15.85
CA GLN A 224 9.65 -8.13 17.06
C GLN A 224 8.29 -7.66 17.59
N PHE A 225 7.45 -7.20 16.70
CA PHE A 225 6.19 -6.58 17.05
C PHE A 225 5.34 -7.41 18.03
N SER A 226 4.57 -6.69 18.81
CA SER A 226 3.57 -7.24 19.72
C SER A 226 2.35 -6.30 19.71
N LYS A 227 1.22 -6.78 20.21
CA LYS A 227 0.07 -5.90 20.44
C LYS A 227 0.44 -4.66 21.27
N LYS A 228 1.31 -4.84 22.28
CA LYS A 228 1.76 -3.75 23.15
C LYS A 228 2.61 -2.73 22.40
N SER A 229 3.56 -3.17 21.57
CA SER A 229 4.47 -2.26 20.84
C SER A 229 3.76 -1.50 19.73
N LEU A 230 2.82 -2.14 19.00
CA LEU A 230 2.12 -1.54 17.88
C LEU A 230 0.86 -0.75 18.27
N LYS A 231 0.27 -1.07 19.44
CA LYS A 231 -0.98 -0.44 19.89
C LYS A 231 -0.98 1.10 19.84
N PRO A 232 0.03 1.83 20.34
CA PRO A 232 0.05 3.29 20.29
C PRO A 232 -0.01 3.85 18.87
N TRP A 233 0.66 3.18 17.93
CA TRP A 233 0.74 3.58 16.52
C TRP A 233 -0.59 3.37 15.81
N VAL A 234 -1.15 2.18 15.90
CA VAL A 234 -2.43 1.86 15.25
C VAL A 234 -3.59 2.62 15.89
N ASP A 235 -3.62 2.76 17.22
CA ASP A 235 -4.60 3.62 17.92
C ASP A 235 -4.56 5.06 17.38
N THR A 236 -3.35 5.60 17.21
CA THR A 236 -3.20 6.96 16.66
C THR A 236 -3.80 7.07 15.26
N CYS A 237 -3.53 6.10 14.38
CA CYS A 237 -4.07 6.08 13.03
C CYS A 237 -5.59 6.01 13.03
N VAL A 238 -6.17 5.02 13.74
CA VAL A 238 -7.62 4.81 13.79
C VAL A 238 -8.34 5.99 14.46
N ASN A 239 -7.77 6.56 15.53
CA ASN A 239 -8.36 7.72 16.20
C ASN A 239 -8.27 9.01 15.35
N ALA A 240 -7.21 9.18 14.56
CA ALA A 240 -7.03 10.37 13.74
C ALA A 240 -7.88 10.35 12.45
N PHE A 241 -7.93 9.21 11.76
CA PHE A 241 -8.63 9.07 10.49
C PHE A 241 -10.07 8.57 10.64
N GLY A 242 -10.38 7.95 11.77
CA GLY A 242 -11.64 7.25 11.98
C GLY A 242 -11.73 5.92 11.22
N PRO A 243 -12.64 5.01 11.64
CA PRO A 243 -12.83 3.73 10.97
C PRO A 243 -13.28 3.84 9.52
N GLU A 244 -13.79 5.01 9.10
CA GLU A 244 -14.24 5.29 7.72
C GLU A 244 -13.08 5.48 6.74
N ARG A 245 -11.90 5.87 7.22
CA ARG A 245 -10.73 6.20 6.40
C ARG A 245 -9.49 5.41 6.84
N CYS A 246 -9.69 4.15 7.25
CA CYS A 246 -8.64 3.18 7.50
C CYS A 246 -8.87 1.94 6.66
N VAL A 247 -7.79 1.39 6.10
CA VAL A 247 -7.75 0.10 5.42
C VAL A 247 -6.57 -0.70 5.94
N ILE A 248 -6.57 -2.02 5.74
CA ILE A 248 -5.46 -2.89 6.16
C ILE A 248 -4.78 -3.52 4.95
N GLY A 249 -3.50 -3.84 5.07
CA GLY A 249 -2.73 -4.58 4.08
C GLY A 249 -1.70 -5.50 4.73
N SER A 250 -1.48 -6.66 4.12
CA SER A 250 -0.53 -7.65 4.63
C SER A 250 0.93 -7.26 4.41
N ASN A 251 1.21 -6.49 3.36
CA ASN A 251 2.55 -6.27 2.83
C ASN A 251 3.26 -7.58 2.44
N TRP A 252 2.49 -8.54 1.94
CA TRP A 252 2.98 -9.88 1.64
C TRP A 252 3.60 -9.97 0.23
N PRO A 253 4.75 -10.65 0.03
CA PRO A 253 5.45 -11.49 0.99
C PRO A 253 6.51 -10.79 1.85
N VAL A 254 6.63 -9.46 1.83
CA VAL A 254 7.70 -8.75 2.58
C VAL A 254 7.62 -9.04 4.08
N ASP A 255 6.45 -8.93 4.68
CA ASP A 255 6.27 -9.18 6.13
C ASP A 255 6.42 -10.66 6.51
N ARG A 256 6.55 -11.60 5.54
CA ARG A 256 6.96 -13.00 5.79
C ARG A 256 8.34 -13.09 6.46
N LEU A 257 9.21 -12.10 6.24
CA LEU A 257 10.51 -12.03 6.93
C LEU A 257 10.38 -12.04 8.45
N PHE A 258 9.24 -11.61 8.98
CA PHE A 258 9.05 -11.36 10.40
C PHE A 258 7.88 -12.14 11.03
N SER A 259 7.00 -12.72 10.22
CA SER A 259 5.77 -13.32 10.70
C SER A 259 5.19 -14.36 9.72
N SER A 260 4.05 -14.96 10.08
CA SER A 260 3.19 -15.69 9.16
C SER A 260 1.98 -14.82 8.75
N PHE A 261 1.37 -15.15 7.61
CA PHE A 261 0.19 -14.43 7.11
C PHE A 261 -0.95 -14.37 8.14
N ASP A 262 -1.26 -15.52 8.74
CA ASP A 262 -2.34 -15.62 9.73
C ASP A 262 -2.06 -14.80 10.98
N VAL A 263 -0.81 -14.72 11.43
CA VAL A 263 -0.43 -13.91 12.59
C VAL A 263 -0.68 -12.43 12.33
N ILE A 264 -0.27 -11.91 11.17
CA ILE A 264 -0.51 -10.51 10.78
C ILE A 264 -2.01 -10.22 10.68
N MET A 265 -2.78 -11.08 10.00
CA MET A 265 -4.23 -10.87 9.84
C MET A 265 -4.99 -10.99 11.15
N ASN A 266 -4.61 -11.95 12.01
CA ASN A 266 -5.20 -12.08 13.35
C ASN A 266 -4.85 -10.89 14.23
N PHE A 267 -3.61 -10.38 14.15
CA PHE A 267 -3.23 -9.13 14.84
C PHE A 267 -4.18 -7.99 14.48
N TYR A 268 -4.46 -7.76 13.18
CA TYR A 268 -5.39 -6.71 12.78
C TYR A 268 -6.80 -6.94 13.31
N ARG A 269 -7.31 -8.16 13.26
CA ARG A 269 -8.64 -8.49 13.79
C ARG A 269 -8.75 -8.25 15.29
N GLU A 270 -7.79 -8.76 16.04
CA GLU A 270 -7.75 -8.61 17.51
C GLU A 270 -7.53 -7.15 17.92
N TYR A 271 -6.82 -6.39 17.08
CA TYR A 271 -6.58 -4.97 17.34
C TYR A 271 -7.88 -4.16 17.29
N ILE A 272 -8.75 -4.45 16.32
CA ILE A 272 -10.02 -3.75 16.13
C ILE A 272 -11.21 -4.42 16.81
N ASP A 273 -11.01 -5.47 17.60
CA ASP A 273 -12.09 -6.25 18.25
C ASP A 273 -12.98 -5.40 19.17
N LYS A 274 -12.46 -4.28 19.70
CA LYS A 274 -13.17 -3.32 20.54
C LYS A 274 -14.09 -2.38 19.77
N LEU A 275 -13.91 -2.29 18.46
CA LEU A 275 -14.78 -1.50 17.60
C LEU A 275 -16.11 -2.23 17.37
N SER A 276 -17.15 -1.48 17.04
CA SER A 276 -18.41 -2.10 16.65
C SER A 276 -18.23 -2.98 15.40
N THR A 277 -19.06 -4.00 15.24
CA THR A 277 -19.02 -4.88 14.05
C THR A 277 -19.12 -4.09 12.74
N SER A 278 -19.84 -2.97 12.73
CA SER A 278 -19.92 -2.09 11.56
C SER A 278 -18.59 -1.44 11.24
N GLU A 279 -17.86 -0.92 12.23
CA GLU A 279 -16.55 -0.31 12.08
C GLU A 279 -15.48 -1.34 11.69
N GLN A 280 -15.51 -2.53 12.30
CA GLN A 280 -14.65 -3.64 11.90
C GLN A 280 -14.83 -3.98 10.41
N LYS A 281 -16.09 -4.11 9.94
CA LYS A 281 -16.40 -4.35 8.52
C LYS A 281 -15.89 -3.25 7.61
N LYS A 282 -15.90 -1.99 8.04
CA LYS A 282 -15.34 -0.89 7.25
C LYS A 282 -13.85 -1.04 7.06
N ILE A 283 -13.09 -1.20 8.15
CA ILE A 283 -11.63 -1.30 8.12
C ILE A 283 -11.15 -2.55 7.36
N LEU A 284 -11.78 -3.71 7.59
CA LEU A 284 -11.35 -4.97 7.01
C LEU A 284 -11.76 -5.14 5.54
N ASN A 285 -12.84 -4.47 5.10
CA ASN A 285 -13.44 -4.79 3.81
C ASN A 285 -14.04 -3.58 3.09
N LYS A 286 -15.09 -2.95 3.64
CA LYS A 286 -15.93 -2.02 2.89
C LYS A 286 -15.20 -0.79 2.37
N ASN A 287 -14.28 -0.23 3.17
CA ASN A 287 -13.48 0.92 2.73
C ASN A 287 -12.60 0.54 1.56
N ALA A 288 -11.91 -0.61 1.66
CA ALA A 288 -11.08 -1.13 0.58
C ALA A 288 -11.90 -1.47 -0.66
N SER A 289 -13.07 -2.12 -0.49
CA SER A 289 -13.96 -2.44 -1.60
C SER A 289 -14.38 -1.19 -2.38
N LYS A 290 -14.76 -0.12 -1.67
CA LYS A 290 -15.12 1.15 -2.30
C LYS A 290 -13.91 1.83 -2.94
N LEU A 291 -12.79 1.91 -2.21
CA LEU A 291 -11.60 2.67 -2.62
C LEU A 291 -10.92 2.04 -3.84
N TYR A 292 -10.79 0.72 -3.86
CA TYR A 292 -10.11 -0.03 -4.92
C TYR A 292 -11.09 -0.71 -5.91
N LYS A 293 -12.40 -0.42 -5.83
CA LYS A 293 -13.42 -0.84 -6.81
C LYS A 293 -13.52 -2.38 -6.96
N PHE A 294 -13.58 -3.10 -5.83
CA PHE A 294 -13.87 -4.54 -5.82
C PHE A 294 -15.34 -4.85 -6.03
#